data_b1238a6b000482565c3d851dc685b74b
#
_entry.id   b1238a6b000482565c3d851dc685b74b
#
_cell.length_a   1.000
_cell.length_b   1.000
_cell.length_c   1.000
_cell.angle_alpha   90.00
_cell.angle_beta   90.00
_cell.angle_gamma   90.00
#
_symmetry.space_group_name_H-M   'P 1'
#
loop_
_entity.id
_entity.type
_entity.pdbx_description
1 polymer ?
#
loop_
_entity_poly.entity_id
_entity_poly.type
_entity_poly.pdbx_seq_one_letter_code
_entity_poly.pdbx_strand_id
1 'polypeptide(L)'
;MNGRVFQFEWDEVKANANVRKHSVSFELARTVFNDPQLLTVADLEHSENEERWFSIGYATNGSILSVVYLWSDADPAVTKIRLISARNAWQTEIRYYQEGL
;
A
#
# COMPACT_ATOMS: atom_id res chain seq x y z
N MET A 1 3.40 -17.16 -17.93
CA MET A 1 2.69 -16.23 -17.04
C MET A 1 2.42 -16.92 -15.74
N ASN A 2 2.83 -16.34 -14.66
CA ASN A 2 2.71 -17.01 -13.39
C ASN A 2 1.32 -16.96 -12.75
N GLY A 3 0.46 -16.06 -13.19
CA GLY A 3 -0.90 -16.00 -12.70
C GLY A 3 -1.06 -15.74 -11.21
N ARG A 4 -0.08 -15.10 -10.56
CA ARG A 4 -0.17 -14.81 -9.14
C ARG A 4 -1.30 -13.83 -8.86
N VAL A 5 -2.08 -14.13 -7.84
CA VAL A 5 -3.25 -13.32 -7.48
C VAL A 5 -2.94 -12.53 -6.21
N PHE A 6 -3.28 -11.25 -6.21
CA PHE A 6 -3.22 -10.42 -5.00
C PHE A 6 -4.57 -10.47 -4.31
N GLN A 7 -4.55 -10.78 -3.03
CA GLN A 7 -5.75 -10.79 -2.20
C GLN A 7 -5.60 -9.71 -1.13
N PHE A 8 -6.49 -8.72 -1.17
CA PHE A 8 -6.45 -7.61 -0.23
C PHE A 8 -7.37 -7.87 0.95
N GLU A 9 -6.92 -7.49 2.14
CA GLU A 9 -7.74 -7.59 3.33
C GLU A 9 -7.42 -6.42 4.27
N TRP A 10 -8.33 -6.13 5.17
CA TRP A 10 -8.14 -5.11 6.19
C TRP A 10 -9.18 -5.23 7.29
N ASP A 11 -8.92 -4.55 8.40
CA ASP A 11 -9.84 -4.42 9.51
C ASP A 11 -10.76 -3.23 9.26
N GLU A 12 -12.08 -3.43 9.30
CA GLU A 12 -13.04 -2.37 8.99
C GLU A 12 -12.98 -1.21 9.99
N VAL A 13 -12.69 -1.49 11.25
CA VAL A 13 -12.55 -0.42 12.25
C VAL A 13 -11.38 0.48 11.90
N LYS A 14 -10.26 -0.12 11.50
CA LYS A 14 -9.08 0.64 11.08
C LYS A 14 -9.34 1.38 9.76
N ALA A 15 -10.08 0.76 8.85
CA ALA A 15 -10.42 1.41 7.59
C ALA A 15 -11.25 2.67 7.82
N ASN A 16 -12.24 2.59 8.71
CA ASN A 16 -13.07 3.74 9.05
C ASN A 16 -12.27 4.83 9.75
N ALA A 17 -11.37 4.44 10.67
CA ALA A 17 -10.50 5.38 11.35
C ALA A 17 -9.56 6.07 10.35
N ASN A 18 -9.10 5.35 9.35
CA ASN A 18 -8.23 5.90 8.33
C ASN A 18 -8.93 6.98 7.51
N VAL A 19 -10.21 6.75 7.16
CA VAL A 19 -11.00 7.76 6.44
C VAL A 19 -11.15 9.02 7.28
N ARG A 20 -11.45 8.86 8.58
CA ARG A 20 -11.60 10.01 9.47
C ARG A 20 -10.29 10.79 9.61
N LYS A 21 -9.16 10.09 9.66
CA LYS A 21 -7.85 10.72 9.91
C LYS A 21 -7.22 11.29 8.64
N HIS A 22 -7.36 10.60 7.52
CA HIS A 22 -6.61 10.92 6.30
C HIS A 22 -7.49 11.16 5.08
N SER A 23 -8.80 10.95 5.18
CA SER A 23 -9.74 11.09 4.07
C SER A 23 -9.43 10.16 2.90
N VAL A 24 -8.86 9.01 3.18
CA VAL A 24 -8.50 8.01 2.18
C VAL A 24 -9.09 6.67 2.58
N SER A 25 -9.87 6.08 1.68
CA SER A 25 -10.43 4.74 1.91
C SER A 25 -9.42 3.67 1.54
N PHE A 26 -9.55 2.49 2.14
CA PHE A 26 -8.70 1.37 1.76
C PHE A 26 -9.08 0.82 0.38
N GLU A 27 -10.33 0.98 -0.03
CA GLU A 27 -10.74 0.64 -1.40
C GLU A 27 -9.97 1.46 -2.42
N LEU A 28 -9.79 2.75 -2.16
CA LEU A 28 -8.98 3.59 -3.04
C LEU A 28 -7.51 3.24 -2.93
N ALA A 29 -7.03 3.03 -1.71
CA ALA A 29 -5.62 2.74 -1.46
C ALA A 29 -5.13 1.50 -2.22
N ARG A 30 -5.96 0.44 -2.29
CA ARG A 30 -5.56 -0.78 -2.97
C ARG A 30 -5.29 -0.55 -4.46
N THR A 31 -5.86 0.49 -5.04
CA THR A 31 -5.69 0.75 -6.47
C THR A 31 -4.27 1.16 -6.85
N VAL A 32 -3.46 1.61 -5.88
CA VAL A 32 -2.07 1.96 -6.17
C VAL A 32 -1.26 0.75 -6.64
N PHE A 33 -1.70 -0.46 -6.29
CA PHE A 33 -1.00 -1.68 -6.69
C PHE A 33 -1.15 -1.98 -8.18
N ASN A 34 -2.00 -1.25 -8.88
CA ASN A 34 -2.12 -1.32 -10.34
C ASN A 34 -1.21 -0.32 -11.04
N ASP A 35 -0.54 0.54 -10.30
CA ASP A 35 0.38 1.53 -10.87
C ASP A 35 1.67 0.84 -11.29
N PRO A 36 2.03 0.83 -12.58
CA PRO A 36 3.26 0.17 -13.04
C PRO A 36 4.53 0.85 -12.52
N GLN A 37 4.42 2.08 -12.01
CA GLN A 37 5.55 2.82 -11.46
C GLN A 37 5.56 2.77 -9.92
N LEU A 38 4.79 1.90 -9.32
CA LEU A 38 4.69 1.80 -7.86
C LEU A 38 6.08 1.68 -7.23
N LEU A 39 6.38 2.58 -6.30
CA LEU A 39 7.63 2.56 -5.55
C LEU A 39 7.39 1.85 -4.23
N THR A 40 8.17 0.80 -3.94
CA THR A 40 7.96 -0.02 -2.75
C THR A 40 9.22 -0.02 -1.89
N VAL A 41 9.04 0.20 -0.59
CA VAL A 41 10.12 0.28 0.38
C VAL A 41 9.79 -0.61 1.58
N ALA A 42 10.78 -1.41 2.01
CA ALA A 42 10.61 -2.22 3.22
C ALA A 42 10.62 -1.31 4.45
N ASP A 43 9.68 -1.52 5.37
CA ASP A 43 9.61 -0.79 6.63
C ASP A 43 10.35 -1.60 7.70
N LEU A 44 11.67 -1.50 7.68
CA LEU A 44 12.53 -2.33 8.52
C LEU A 44 12.36 -2.04 10.01
N GLU A 45 11.97 -0.82 10.37
CA GLU A 45 11.77 -0.45 11.77
C GLU A 45 10.58 -1.16 12.41
N HIS A 46 9.62 -1.59 11.59
CA HIS A 46 8.36 -2.17 12.06
C HIS A 46 8.14 -3.59 11.56
N SER A 47 9.19 -4.26 11.06
CA SER A 47 9.08 -5.60 10.48
C SER A 47 9.62 -6.69 11.39
N GLU A 48 9.35 -6.61 12.70
CA GLU A 48 9.90 -7.58 13.65
C GLU A 48 9.37 -9.00 13.46
N ASN A 49 8.08 -9.14 13.21
CA ASN A 49 7.43 -10.46 13.10
C ASN A 49 6.75 -10.70 11.76
N GLU A 50 6.56 -9.65 10.98
CA GLU A 50 5.84 -9.71 9.70
C GLU A 50 6.52 -8.78 8.72
N GLU A 51 6.47 -9.12 7.42
CA GLU A 51 7.02 -8.23 6.40
C GLU A 51 6.12 -7.01 6.27
N ARG A 52 6.63 -5.88 6.69
CA ARG A 52 5.94 -4.60 6.62
C ARG A 52 6.59 -3.71 5.56
N TRP A 53 5.74 -3.19 4.70
CA TRP A 53 6.18 -2.40 3.55
C TRP A 53 5.37 -1.12 3.46
N PHE A 54 5.92 -0.11 2.78
CA PHE A 54 5.05 0.93 2.29
C PHE A 54 5.33 1.16 0.81
N SER A 55 4.29 1.60 0.12
CA SER A 55 4.38 1.88 -1.31
C SER A 55 3.81 3.26 -1.58
N ILE A 56 4.39 3.91 -2.60
CA ILE A 56 3.96 5.22 -3.06
C ILE A 56 3.52 5.04 -4.51
N GLY A 57 2.31 5.44 -4.84
CA GLY A 57 1.82 5.29 -6.20
C GLY A 57 0.56 6.07 -6.47
N TYR A 58 0.17 6.10 -7.74
CA TYR A 58 -1.07 6.73 -8.16
C TYR A 58 -2.25 5.83 -7.87
N ALA A 59 -3.26 6.38 -7.23
CA ALA A 59 -4.55 5.74 -7.10
C ALA A 59 -5.40 6.08 -8.34
N THR A 60 -6.53 5.39 -8.49
CA THR A 60 -7.39 5.58 -9.66
C THR A 60 -8.00 6.96 -9.77
N ASN A 61 -8.07 7.70 -8.65
CA ASN A 61 -8.58 9.08 -8.68
C ASN A 61 -7.50 10.11 -9.02
N GLY A 62 -6.27 9.68 -9.34
CA GLY A 62 -5.18 10.56 -9.69
C GLY A 62 -4.35 11.08 -8.51
N SER A 63 -4.72 10.71 -7.28
CA SER A 63 -3.93 11.09 -6.10
C SER A 63 -2.73 10.18 -5.96
N ILE A 64 -1.62 10.72 -5.48
CA ILE A 64 -0.47 9.91 -5.11
C ILE A 64 -0.59 9.60 -3.63
N LEU A 65 -0.65 8.32 -3.30
CA LEU A 65 -0.86 7.86 -1.93
C LEU A 65 0.36 7.12 -1.41
N SER A 66 0.56 7.21 -0.10
CA SER A 66 1.49 6.35 0.63
C SER A 66 0.66 5.33 1.41
N VAL A 67 0.93 4.06 1.18
CA VAL A 67 0.14 2.97 1.74
C VAL A 67 1.06 2.03 2.52
N VAL A 68 0.70 1.75 3.78
CA VAL A 68 1.43 0.81 4.63
C VAL A 68 0.66 -0.49 4.69
N TYR A 69 1.37 -1.60 4.53
CA TYR A 69 0.71 -2.91 4.46
C TYR A 69 1.66 -4.02 4.92
N LEU A 70 1.06 -5.19 5.19
CA LEU A 70 1.79 -6.42 5.46
C LEU A 70 1.68 -7.32 4.23
N TRP A 71 2.78 -7.98 3.92
CA TRP A 71 2.88 -8.85 2.75
C TRP A 71 3.04 -10.29 3.22
N SER A 72 2.27 -11.20 2.65
CA SER A 72 2.37 -12.61 2.99
C SER A 72 2.25 -13.48 1.75
N ASP A 73 3.21 -14.35 1.56
CA ASP A 73 3.26 -15.32 0.46
C ASP A 73 3.04 -16.74 0.98
N ALA A 74 2.13 -16.90 1.94
CA ALA A 74 1.86 -18.22 2.53
C ALA A 74 1.40 -19.25 1.51
N ASP A 75 0.76 -18.81 0.43
CA ASP A 75 0.31 -19.68 -0.66
C ASP A 75 1.12 -19.35 -1.92
N PRO A 76 1.67 -20.34 -2.63
CA PRO A 76 2.48 -20.08 -3.84
C PRO A 76 1.73 -19.33 -4.93
N ALA A 77 0.41 -19.45 -4.99
CA ALA A 77 -0.40 -18.82 -6.03
C ALA A 77 -1.02 -17.50 -5.58
N VAL A 78 -1.00 -17.18 -4.28
CA VAL A 78 -1.70 -16.04 -3.72
C VAL A 78 -0.79 -15.23 -2.83
N THR A 79 -0.73 -13.93 -3.08
CA THR A 79 -0.08 -12.98 -2.18
C THR A 79 -1.16 -12.22 -1.43
N LYS A 80 -1.11 -12.27 -0.11
CA LYS A 80 -2.04 -11.51 0.74
C LYS A 80 -1.42 -10.19 1.10
N ILE A 81 -2.19 -9.13 0.89
CA ILE A 81 -1.79 -7.77 1.24
C ILE A 81 -2.79 -7.24 2.25
N ARG A 82 -2.34 -7.07 3.49
CA ARG A 82 -3.19 -6.54 4.55
C ARG A 82 -2.89 -5.06 4.70
N LEU A 83 -3.87 -4.23 4.36
CA LEU A 83 -3.73 -2.77 4.43
C LEU A 83 -3.78 -2.32 5.89
N ILE A 84 -2.84 -1.46 6.28
CA ILE A 84 -2.70 -0.96 7.64
C ILE A 84 -3.07 0.51 7.72
N SER A 85 -2.56 1.33 6.78
CA SER A 85 -2.89 2.75 6.72
C SER A 85 -2.63 3.29 5.33
N ALA A 86 -3.29 4.38 5.01
CA ALA A 86 -3.11 5.04 3.72
C ALA A 86 -3.36 6.53 3.89
N ARG A 87 -2.55 7.33 3.24
CA ARG A 87 -2.68 8.79 3.27
C ARG A 87 -2.18 9.37 1.97
N ASN A 88 -2.49 10.63 1.74
CA ASN A 88 -1.87 11.34 0.62
C ASN A 88 -0.36 11.42 0.86
N ALA A 89 0.41 11.20 -0.19
CA ALA A 89 1.86 11.22 -0.09
C ALA A 89 2.35 12.64 0.27
N TRP A 90 3.41 12.69 1.05
CA TRP A 90 4.09 13.96 1.35
C TRP A 90 4.86 14.43 0.13
N GLN A 91 5.19 15.72 0.09
CA GLN A 91 5.92 16.30 -1.03
C GLN A 91 7.25 15.58 -1.28
N THR A 92 7.95 15.22 -0.21
CA THR A 92 9.21 14.47 -0.33
C THR A 92 9.00 13.09 -0.92
N GLU A 93 7.90 12.44 -0.58
CA GLU A 93 7.57 11.11 -1.11
C GLU A 93 7.18 11.19 -2.58
N ILE A 94 6.43 12.20 -2.95
CA ILE A 94 6.08 12.43 -4.36
C ILE A 94 7.34 12.62 -5.18
N ARG A 95 8.30 13.36 -4.64
CA ARG A 95 9.57 13.59 -5.34
C ARG A 95 10.33 12.27 -5.53
N TYR A 96 10.41 11.44 -4.50
CA TYR A 96 11.04 10.13 -4.62
C TYR A 96 10.35 9.30 -5.70
N TYR A 97 9.04 9.31 -5.70
CA TYR A 97 8.25 8.54 -6.66
C TYR A 97 8.51 9.02 -8.09
N GLN A 98 8.53 10.33 -8.30
CA GLN A 98 8.68 10.92 -9.64
C GLN A 98 10.12 10.86 -10.15
N GLU A 99 11.10 10.96 -9.26
CA GLU A 99 12.51 11.03 -9.66
C GLU A 99 13.23 9.70 -9.53
N GLY A 100 12.62 8.73 -8.87
CA GLY A 100 13.23 7.41 -8.71
C GLY A 100 14.40 7.39 -7.73
N LEU A 101 14.41 8.28 -6.77
CA LEU A 101 15.52 8.40 -5.82
C LEU A 101 15.38 7.47 -4.61
#